data_c5ec02b6a0ad5d7940bc65ef3103c7ce
#
_entry.id   c5ec02b6a0ad5d7940bc65ef3103c7ce
#
_cell.length_a   1.000
_cell.length_b   1.000
_cell.length_c   1.000
_cell.angle_alpha   90.00
_cell.angle_beta   90.00
_cell.angle_gamma   90.00
#
_symmetry.space_group_name_H-M   'P 1'
#
loop_
_entity.id
_entity.type
_entity.pdbx_description
1 polymer ?
#
loop_
_entity_poly.entity_id
_entity_poly.type
_entity_poly.pdbx_seq_one_letter_code
_entity_poly.pdbx_strand_id
1 'polypeptide(L)'
;VIAWIFKPLGWGNWQAAVASITGLVAKENIVGTLGILYGGGDGTVYQNIGAAFTGISGFSFLVFNLLCAPCFAAIGAIKREMNNRKWTWFAIGYQCGFAYLISLMINQFGGLFTGSVNVIGLIFALAALALMVYMLVRPYKEATKLNATV
;
A
#
# COMPACT_ATOMS: atom_id res chain seq x y z
N VAL A 1 -10.01 -9.24 -11.52
CA VAL A 1 -9.12 -10.17 -10.79
C VAL A 1 -8.25 -9.40 -9.78
N ILE A 2 -7.57 -8.34 -10.18
CA ILE A 2 -6.64 -7.57 -9.30
C ILE A 2 -7.38 -6.87 -8.14
N ALA A 3 -8.57 -6.36 -8.35
CA ALA A 3 -9.37 -5.66 -7.32
C ALA A 3 -9.68 -6.55 -6.09
N TRP A 4 -9.69 -7.88 -6.27
CA TRP A 4 -9.93 -8.82 -5.17
C TRP A 4 -8.83 -8.76 -4.09
N ILE A 5 -7.58 -8.51 -4.47
CA ILE A 5 -6.44 -8.37 -3.55
C ILE A 5 -6.61 -7.16 -2.61
N PHE A 6 -7.30 -6.12 -3.08
CA PHE A 6 -7.52 -4.89 -2.33
C PHE A 6 -8.83 -4.88 -1.50
N LYS A 7 -9.65 -5.93 -1.62
CA LYS A 7 -10.87 -6.07 -0.83
C LYS A 7 -10.66 -5.98 0.69
N PRO A 8 -9.63 -6.62 1.28
CA PRO A 8 -9.37 -6.52 2.70
C PRO A 8 -8.95 -5.11 3.17
N LEU A 9 -8.48 -4.27 2.23
CA LEU A 9 -8.08 -2.89 2.50
C LEU A 9 -9.27 -1.91 2.48
N GLY A 10 -10.50 -2.39 2.19
CA GLY A 10 -11.72 -1.59 2.15
C GLY A 10 -12.02 -0.90 0.82
N TRP A 11 -11.20 -1.08 -0.21
CA TRP A 11 -11.38 -0.43 -1.52
C TRP A 11 -11.16 -1.40 -2.70
N GLY A 12 -11.79 -2.57 -2.63
CA GLY A 12 -11.73 -3.62 -3.65
C GLY A 12 -12.49 -3.33 -4.95
N ASN A 13 -12.59 -2.06 -5.38
CA ASN A 13 -13.17 -1.66 -6.64
C ASN A 13 -12.10 -1.59 -7.75
N TRP A 14 -12.50 -1.84 -8.99
CA TRP A 14 -11.57 -1.88 -10.11
C TRP A 14 -10.97 -0.49 -10.42
N GLN A 15 -11.71 0.58 -10.18
CA GLN A 15 -11.29 1.95 -10.42
C GLN A 15 -10.10 2.32 -9.51
N ALA A 16 -10.20 2.01 -8.21
CA ALA A 16 -9.12 2.25 -7.26
C ALA A 16 -7.88 1.39 -7.59
N ALA A 17 -8.08 0.14 -8.01
CA ALA A 17 -6.98 -0.73 -8.43
C ALA A 17 -6.24 -0.15 -9.66
N VAL A 18 -6.98 0.32 -10.66
CA VAL A 18 -6.40 0.96 -11.84
C VAL A 18 -5.66 2.24 -11.45
N ALA A 19 -6.26 3.10 -10.61
CA ALA A 19 -5.62 4.32 -10.13
C ALA A 19 -4.31 4.04 -9.37
N SER A 20 -4.25 2.98 -8.56
CA SER A 20 -3.02 2.57 -7.87
C SER A 20 -1.94 2.09 -8.83
N ILE A 21 -2.31 1.35 -9.88
CA ILE A 21 -1.35 0.88 -10.89
C ILE A 21 -0.81 2.05 -11.73
N THR A 22 -1.67 2.98 -12.14
CA THR A 22 -1.24 4.18 -12.88
C THR A 22 -0.38 5.09 -12.01
N GLY A 23 -0.60 5.11 -10.70
CA GLY A 23 0.23 5.80 -9.72
C GLY A 23 1.67 5.28 -9.63
N LEU A 24 1.95 4.04 -10.09
CA LEU A 24 3.33 3.55 -10.20
C LEU A 24 4.13 4.26 -11.31
N VAL A 25 3.44 4.80 -12.32
CA VAL A 25 4.09 5.60 -13.37
C VAL A 25 4.46 6.98 -12.82
N ALA A 26 3.46 7.66 -12.27
CA ALA A 26 3.63 8.95 -11.60
C ALA A 26 2.51 9.09 -10.55
N LYS A 27 2.87 9.31 -9.29
CA LYS A 27 1.89 9.35 -8.17
C LYS A 27 0.83 10.46 -8.34
N GLU A 28 1.17 11.55 -8.99
CA GLU A 28 0.25 12.63 -9.35
C GLU A 28 -0.86 12.20 -10.32
N ASN A 29 -0.63 11.14 -11.10
CA ASN A 29 -1.65 10.60 -12.01
C ASN A 29 -2.81 9.91 -11.28
N ILE A 30 -2.66 9.55 -10.01
CA ILE A 30 -3.72 8.92 -9.23
C ILE A 30 -4.96 9.81 -9.20
N VAL A 31 -4.78 11.10 -8.91
CA VAL A 31 -5.88 12.07 -8.82
C VAL A 31 -6.55 12.24 -10.17
N GLY A 32 -5.76 12.41 -11.24
CA GLY A 32 -6.30 12.51 -12.61
C GLY A 32 -7.07 11.26 -13.03
N THR A 33 -6.52 10.07 -12.74
CA THR A 33 -7.18 8.80 -13.07
C THR A 33 -8.49 8.62 -12.30
N LEU A 34 -8.51 8.94 -10.99
CA LEU A 34 -9.75 8.93 -10.21
C LEU A 34 -10.76 9.92 -10.77
N GLY A 35 -10.33 11.13 -11.16
CA GLY A 35 -11.17 12.14 -11.79
C GLY A 35 -11.84 11.63 -13.06
N ILE A 36 -11.11 10.93 -13.92
CA ILE A 36 -11.63 10.34 -15.16
C ILE A 36 -12.58 9.17 -14.88
N LEU A 37 -12.17 8.25 -13.99
CA LEU A 37 -12.93 7.02 -13.73
C LEU A 37 -14.23 7.26 -12.95
N TYR A 38 -14.29 8.29 -12.13
CA TYR A 38 -15.48 8.69 -11.36
C TYR A 38 -16.19 9.89 -11.93
N GLY A 39 -15.66 10.53 -12.99
CA GLY A 39 -16.26 11.70 -13.65
C GLY A 39 -17.37 11.40 -14.65
N GLY A 40 -17.60 10.14 -14.99
CA GLY A 40 -18.58 9.72 -16.02
C GLY A 40 -20.01 9.44 -15.52
N GLY A 41 -20.33 9.73 -14.24
CA GLY A 41 -21.65 9.49 -13.65
C GLY A 41 -22.53 10.75 -13.57
N ASP A 42 -23.78 10.57 -13.16
CA ASP A 42 -24.79 11.64 -13.03
C ASP A 42 -24.52 12.63 -11.86
N GLY A 43 -23.42 12.47 -11.12
CA GLY A 43 -23.02 13.32 -10.00
C GLY A 43 -21.70 14.02 -10.24
N THR A 44 -21.33 14.92 -9.33
CA THR A 44 -19.98 15.48 -9.32
C THR A 44 -18.96 14.38 -8.99
N VAL A 45 -17.73 14.50 -9.52
CA VAL A 45 -16.61 13.56 -9.26
C VAL A 45 -16.45 13.28 -7.75
N TYR A 46 -16.58 14.32 -6.94
CA TYR A 46 -16.46 14.21 -5.47
C TYR A 46 -17.58 13.40 -4.83
N GLN A 47 -18.80 13.50 -5.34
CA GLN A 47 -19.92 12.70 -4.84
C GLN A 47 -19.74 11.22 -5.19
N ASN A 48 -19.31 10.93 -6.41
CA ASN A 48 -19.05 9.56 -6.87
C ASN A 48 -17.89 8.91 -6.09
N ILE A 49 -16.80 9.65 -5.83
CA ILE A 49 -15.70 9.20 -4.99
C ILE A 49 -16.18 8.98 -3.54
N GLY A 50 -16.96 9.91 -2.99
CA GLY A 50 -17.51 9.80 -1.63
C GLY A 50 -18.48 8.62 -1.46
N ALA A 51 -19.19 8.22 -2.52
CA ALA A 51 -20.01 7.01 -2.52
C ALA A 51 -19.19 5.72 -2.63
N ALA A 52 -18.04 5.76 -3.32
CA ALA A 52 -17.17 4.61 -3.54
C ALA A 52 -16.21 4.33 -2.36
N PHE A 53 -15.84 5.36 -1.61
CA PHE A 53 -14.92 5.28 -0.49
C PHE A 53 -15.58 5.78 0.80
N THR A 54 -15.50 4.98 1.86
CA THR A 54 -15.72 5.50 3.21
C THR A 54 -14.50 6.31 3.65
N GLY A 55 -14.63 7.20 4.64
CA GLY A 55 -13.49 7.99 5.12
C GLY A 55 -12.26 7.14 5.50
N ILE A 56 -12.50 5.98 6.12
CA ILE A 56 -11.45 5.03 6.52
C ILE A 56 -10.84 4.34 5.31
N SER A 57 -11.65 3.85 4.37
CA SER A 57 -11.15 3.18 3.17
C SER A 57 -10.41 4.15 2.25
N GLY A 58 -10.86 5.41 2.16
CA GLY A 58 -10.16 6.48 1.46
C GLY A 58 -8.80 6.78 2.08
N PHE A 59 -8.73 6.87 3.41
CA PHE A 59 -7.47 7.07 4.12
C PHE A 59 -6.53 5.88 3.94
N SER A 60 -7.04 4.64 4.04
CA SER A 60 -6.29 3.42 3.74
C SER A 60 -5.72 3.42 2.31
N PHE A 61 -6.51 3.85 1.33
CA PHE A 61 -6.08 3.98 -0.06
C PHE A 61 -4.95 5.01 -0.24
N LEU A 62 -5.06 6.18 0.40
CA LEU A 62 -4.03 7.21 0.35
C LEU A 62 -2.72 6.73 0.97
N VAL A 63 -2.78 6.11 2.15
CA VAL A 63 -1.60 5.59 2.84
C VAL A 63 -0.94 4.46 2.03
N PHE A 64 -1.74 3.56 1.43
CA PHE A 64 -1.21 2.54 0.55
C PHE A 64 -0.41 3.14 -0.61
N ASN A 65 -0.98 4.09 -1.33
CA ASN A 65 -0.33 4.72 -2.48
C ASN A 65 0.87 5.58 -2.08
N LEU A 66 0.87 6.14 -0.87
CA LEU A 66 2.02 6.88 -0.34
C LEU A 66 3.20 5.96 -0.04
N LEU A 67 2.94 4.82 0.62
CA LEU A 67 3.97 3.88 1.09
C LEU A 67 4.36 2.83 0.05
N CYS A 68 3.50 2.54 -0.93
CA CYS A 68 3.75 1.55 -1.97
C CYS A 68 4.99 1.92 -2.81
N ALA A 69 5.44 0.96 -3.62
CA ALA A 69 6.65 1.08 -4.44
C ALA A 69 6.79 2.47 -5.08
N PRO A 70 8.01 3.00 -5.15
CA PRO A 70 8.28 4.27 -5.79
C PRO A 70 7.96 4.19 -7.30
N CYS A 71 7.78 5.35 -7.93
CA CYS A 71 7.56 5.44 -9.37
C CYS A 71 8.72 4.79 -10.16
N PHE A 72 8.49 4.48 -11.43
CA PHE A 72 9.51 3.83 -12.28
C PHE A 72 10.84 4.57 -12.31
N ALA A 73 10.84 5.90 -12.25
CA ALA A 73 12.06 6.69 -12.19
C ALA A 73 12.87 6.40 -10.92
N ALA A 74 12.21 6.35 -9.77
CA ALA A 74 12.85 6.03 -8.50
C ALA A 74 13.28 4.56 -8.42
N ILE A 75 12.54 3.62 -9.02
CA ILE A 75 12.97 2.22 -9.17
C ILE A 75 14.26 2.14 -9.99
N GLY A 76 14.37 2.93 -11.06
CA GLY A 76 15.59 3.05 -11.86
C GLY A 76 16.79 3.55 -11.04
N ALA A 77 16.58 4.55 -10.18
CA ALA A 77 17.61 5.05 -9.27
C ALA A 77 18.03 3.99 -8.25
N ILE A 78 17.09 3.34 -7.58
CA ILE A 78 17.35 2.25 -6.62
C ILE A 78 18.14 1.12 -7.27
N LYS A 79 17.78 0.73 -8.51
CA LYS A 79 18.49 -0.31 -9.26
C LYS A 79 19.94 0.08 -9.52
N ARG A 80 20.20 1.36 -9.80
CA ARG A 80 21.56 1.88 -10.07
C ARG A 80 22.39 1.90 -8.79
N GLU A 81 21.83 2.39 -7.69
CA GLU A 81 22.51 2.47 -6.40
C GLU A 81 22.80 1.10 -5.80
N MET A 82 21.84 0.19 -5.85
CA MET A 82 21.99 -1.14 -5.27
C MET A 82 22.93 -2.05 -6.06
N ASN A 83 23.16 -1.79 -7.33
CA ASN A 83 23.99 -2.58 -8.25
C ASN A 83 23.83 -4.12 -8.12
N ASN A 84 22.69 -4.56 -7.55
CA ASN A 84 22.37 -5.97 -7.33
C ASN A 84 20.89 -6.20 -7.59
N ARG A 85 20.57 -7.01 -8.62
CA ARG A 85 19.21 -7.29 -9.06
C ARG A 85 18.34 -7.93 -7.98
N LYS A 86 18.92 -8.81 -7.15
CA LYS A 86 18.18 -9.51 -6.08
C LYS A 86 17.75 -8.53 -4.98
N TRP A 87 18.64 -7.65 -4.56
CA TRP A 87 18.35 -6.65 -3.54
C TRP A 87 17.38 -5.57 -4.02
N THR A 88 17.44 -5.21 -5.29
CA THR A 88 16.45 -4.28 -5.89
C THR A 88 15.04 -4.86 -5.82
N TRP A 89 14.87 -6.12 -6.26
CA TRP A 89 13.55 -6.78 -6.17
C TRP A 89 13.07 -6.97 -4.74
N PHE A 90 13.98 -7.31 -3.83
CA PHE A 90 13.67 -7.41 -2.41
C PHE A 90 13.19 -6.07 -1.85
N ALA A 91 13.86 -4.97 -2.15
CA ALA A 91 13.49 -3.63 -1.68
C ALA A 91 12.08 -3.22 -2.16
N ILE A 92 11.79 -3.44 -3.45
CA ILE A 92 10.46 -3.14 -4.03
C ILE A 92 9.38 -4.02 -3.38
N GLY A 93 9.61 -5.32 -3.28
CA GLY A 93 8.69 -6.26 -2.65
C GLY A 93 8.44 -5.95 -1.18
N TYR A 94 9.48 -5.62 -0.43
CA TYR A 94 9.38 -5.19 0.96
C TYR A 94 8.52 -3.93 1.10
N GLN A 95 8.75 -2.94 0.26
CA GLN A 95 8.02 -1.67 0.31
C GLN A 95 6.53 -1.85 -0.02
N CYS A 96 6.21 -2.63 -1.06
CA CYS A 96 4.82 -2.97 -1.40
C CYS A 96 4.14 -3.78 -0.29
N GLY A 97 4.83 -4.79 0.26
CA GLY A 97 4.30 -5.60 1.36
C GLY A 97 4.06 -4.77 2.62
N PHE A 98 4.99 -3.90 2.96
CA PHE A 98 4.85 -2.99 4.10
C PHE A 98 3.67 -2.03 3.91
N ALA A 99 3.53 -1.42 2.73
CA ALA A 99 2.39 -0.56 2.40
C ALA A 99 1.05 -1.29 2.53
N TYR A 100 1.00 -2.55 2.05
CA TYR A 100 -0.19 -3.39 2.15
C TYR A 100 -0.56 -3.68 3.61
N LEU A 101 0.41 -4.05 4.45
CA LEU A 101 0.18 -4.33 5.88
C LEU A 101 -0.33 -3.10 6.63
N ILE A 102 0.30 -1.94 6.44
CA ILE A 102 -0.13 -0.68 7.09
C ILE A 102 -1.54 -0.29 6.65
N SER A 103 -1.83 -0.35 5.36
CA SER A 103 -3.15 -0.03 4.80
C SER A 103 -4.23 -0.99 5.33
N LEU A 104 -3.92 -2.29 5.43
CA LEU A 104 -4.80 -3.29 6.01
C LEU A 104 -5.07 -3.00 7.50
N MET A 105 -4.04 -2.66 8.27
CA MET A 105 -4.19 -2.28 9.67
C MET A 105 -5.13 -1.08 9.82
N ILE A 106 -4.93 -0.02 9.04
CA ILE A 106 -5.77 1.19 9.07
C ILE A 106 -7.23 0.83 8.78
N ASN A 107 -7.50 0.03 7.75
CA ASN A 107 -8.86 -0.35 7.41
C ASN A 107 -9.51 -1.22 8.49
N GLN A 108 -8.78 -2.21 9.03
CA GLN A 108 -9.33 -3.11 10.04
C GLN A 108 -9.54 -2.43 11.39
N PHE A 109 -8.58 -1.64 11.87
CA PHE A 109 -8.76 -0.86 13.10
C PHE A 109 -9.81 0.23 12.93
N GLY A 110 -9.86 0.90 11.78
CA GLY A 110 -10.92 1.85 11.47
C GLY A 110 -12.30 1.18 11.40
N GLY A 111 -12.39 -0.02 10.81
CA GLY A 111 -13.60 -0.84 10.77
C GLY A 111 -14.08 -1.26 12.16
N LEU A 112 -13.17 -1.43 13.14
CA LEU A 112 -13.52 -1.71 14.53
C LEU A 112 -14.34 -0.57 15.16
N PHE A 113 -14.02 0.67 14.81
CA PHE A 113 -14.78 1.85 15.29
C PHE A 113 -16.14 2.02 14.57
N THR A 114 -16.27 1.51 13.34
CA THR A 114 -17.51 1.61 12.54
C THR A 114 -18.37 0.35 12.57
N GLY A 115 -17.93 -0.71 13.28
CA GLY A 115 -18.70 -1.95 13.46
C GLY A 115 -18.72 -2.90 12.27
N SER A 116 -17.94 -2.64 11.20
CA SER A 116 -17.82 -3.50 10.01
C SER A 116 -16.48 -4.24 10.00
N VAL A 117 -16.33 -5.26 10.83
CA VAL A 117 -15.07 -5.99 10.99
C VAL A 117 -15.11 -7.32 10.26
N ASN A 118 -14.14 -7.57 9.39
CA ASN A 118 -13.83 -8.92 8.91
C ASN A 118 -12.88 -9.59 9.90
N VAL A 119 -13.36 -10.60 10.62
CA VAL A 119 -12.59 -11.33 11.65
C VAL A 119 -11.25 -11.84 11.11
N ILE A 120 -11.25 -12.36 9.88
CA ILE A 120 -10.04 -12.84 9.22
C ILE A 120 -9.03 -11.69 9.00
N GLY A 121 -9.51 -10.55 8.51
CA GLY A 121 -8.68 -9.35 8.31
C GLY A 121 -8.11 -8.81 9.62
N LEU A 122 -8.89 -8.84 10.72
CA LEU A 122 -8.44 -8.42 12.03
C LEU A 122 -7.30 -9.31 12.57
N ILE A 123 -7.39 -10.62 12.39
CA ILE A 123 -6.34 -11.57 12.80
C ILE A 123 -5.03 -11.25 12.05
N PHE A 124 -5.11 -11.02 10.73
CA PHE A 124 -3.94 -10.63 9.93
C PHE A 124 -3.37 -9.27 10.35
N ALA A 125 -4.24 -8.30 10.67
CA ALA A 125 -3.80 -6.98 11.15
C ALA A 125 -3.07 -7.07 12.50
N LEU A 126 -3.59 -7.87 13.44
CA LEU A 126 -2.95 -8.11 14.73
C LEU A 126 -1.62 -8.86 14.60
N ALA A 127 -1.57 -9.86 13.72
CA ALA A 127 -0.32 -10.58 13.43
C ALA A 127 0.74 -9.64 12.81
N ALA A 128 0.34 -8.76 11.90
CA ALA A 128 1.22 -7.76 11.31
C ALA A 128 1.73 -6.75 12.35
N LEU A 129 0.86 -6.27 13.24
CA LEU A 129 1.23 -5.38 14.34
C LEU A 129 2.25 -6.07 15.27
N ALA A 130 1.98 -7.30 15.68
CA ALA A 130 2.88 -8.07 16.53
C ALA A 130 4.25 -8.27 15.88
N LEU A 131 4.29 -8.57 14.57
CA LEU A 131 5.52 -8.71 13.82
C LEU A 131 6.29 -7.38 13.73
N MET A 132 5.62 -6.26 13.49
CA MET A 132 6.24 -4.93 13.48
C MET A 132 6.84 -4.58 14.84
N VAL A 133 6.09 -4.77 15.92
CA VAL A 133 6.56 -4.54 17.30
C VAL A 133 7.75 -5.45 17.62
N TYR A 134 7.68 -6.73 17.24
CA TYR A 134 8.79 -7.68 17.41
C TYR A 134 10.05 -7.21 16.67
N MET A 135 9.92 -6.73 15.43
CA MET A 135 11.05 -6.22 14.64
C MET A 135 11.67 -4.96 15.25
N LEU A 136 10.85 -4.09 15.88
CA LEU A 136 11.33 -2.89 16.56
C LEU A 136 12.03 -3.20 17.89
N VAL A 137 11.52 -4.17 18.64
CA VAL A 137 12.06 -4.54 19.97
C VAL A 137 13.28 -5.46 19.86
N ARG A 138 13.41 -6.17 18.73
CA ARG A 138 14.53 -7.09 18.52
C ARG A 138 15.85 -6.33 18.52
N PRO A 139 16.79 -6.64 19.47
CA PRO A 139 18.08 -5.98 19.51
C PRO A 139 18.88 -6.29 18.23
N TYR A 140 19.36 -5.24 17.58
CA TYR A 140 20.23 -5.37 16.42
C TYR A 140 21.56 -6.03 16.85
N LYS A 141 21.85 -7.20 16.30
CA LYS A 141 23.18 -7.81 16.41
C LYS A 141 24.01 -7.31 15.23
N GLU A 142 24.99 -6.45 15.51
CA GLU A 142 25.96 -6.06 14.49
C GLU A 142 26.65 -7.30 13.94
N ALA A 143 26.57 -7.47 12.63
CA ALA A 143 27.36 -8.48 11.92
C ALA A 143 28.81 -7.98 11.86
N THR A 144 29.61 -8.37 12.82
CA THR A 144 31.02 -7.97 12.98
C THR A 144 31.96 -8.56 11.91
N LYS A 145 31.41 -9.15 10.86
CA LYS A 145 32.21 -9.71 9.74
C LYS A 145 31.78 -9.06 8.43
N LEU A 146 32.29 -7.85 8.18
CA LEU A 146 32.48 -7.37 6.83
C LEU A 146 33.65 -8.18 6.22
N ASN A 147 33.37 -9.33 5.62
CA ASN A 147 34.30 -9.90 4.66
C ASN A 147 34.27 -8.98 3.42
N ALA A 148 35.15 -7.98 3.45
CA ALA A 148 35.55 -7.25 2.26
C ALA A 148 36.33 -8.24 1.38
N THR A 149 35.63 -8.96 0.52
CA THR A 149 36.26 -9.54 -0.67
C THR A 149 36.19 -8.47 -1.76
N VAL A 150 37.31 -7.83 -1.96
CA VAL A 150 37.65 -7.02 -3.12
C VAL A 150 37.49 -7.86 -4.39
#